data_1ed57986b41efc462ca6e773eadb0794
#
_entry.id   1ed57986b41efc462ca6e773eadb0794
#
_cell.length_a   1.000
_cell.length_b   1.000
_cell.length_c   1.000
_cell.angle_alpha   90.00
_cell.angle_beta   90.00
_cell.angle_gamma   90.00
#
_symmetry.space_group_name_H-M   'P 1'
#
loop_
_entity.id
_entity.type
_entity.pdbx_description
1 polymer ?
#
loop_
_entity_poly.entity_id
_entity_poly.type
_entity_poly.pdbx_seq_one_letter_code
_entity_poly.pdbx_strand_id
1 'polypeptide(L)'
;MAYIGKEGYLANVELREGKQHCQSGTPDFLRQTIKLCKHITNQPLLVRLDSGNDAAENVGIMLENGAYYVIKRNLRRESKDEWAEKIKSWCKDIRCPREGKTVYVGSTFKDIDYTAENGSKKPFATVSSMQ
;
A
#
# COMPACT_ATOMS: atom_id res chain seq x y z
N MET A 1 2.19 -14.63 -2.42
CA MET A 1 0.84 -15.18 -2.17
C MET A 1 -0.14 -14.04 -1.93
N ALA A 2 -1.33 -14.13 -2.48
CA ALA A 2 -2.41 -13.17 -2.29
C ALA A 2 -3.69 -13.88 -1.84
N TYR A 3 -4.42 -13.25 -0.93
CA TYR A 3 -5.66 -13.78 -0.36
C TYR A 3 -6.80 -12.80 -0.57
N ILE A 4 -8.02 -13.31 -0.72
CA ILE A 4 -9.25 -12.53 -0.88
C ILE A 4 -10.29 -12.93 0.17
N GLY A 5 -11.12 -11.96 0.57
CA GLY A 5 -12.19 -12.16 1.55
C GLY A 5 -11.69 -12.15 2.99
N LYS A 6 -12.63 -12.14 3.92
CA LYS A 6 -12.35 -12.22 5.37
C LYS A 6 -11.88 -13.62 5.78
N GLU A 7 -12.31 -14.62 5.05
CA GLU A 7 -11.99 -16.04 5.24
C GLU A 7 -10.57 -16.37 4.77
N GLY A 8 -9.94 -15.47 3.98
CA GLY A 8 -8.58 -15.64 3.51
C GLY A 8 -8.41 -16.69 2.41
N TYR A 9 -9.34 -16.76 1.45
CA TYR A 9 -9.20 -17.65 0.31
C TYR A 9 -7.99 -17.27 -0.54
N LEU A 10 -7.19 -18.24 -0.94
CA LEU A 10 -6.02 -18.05 -1.77
C LEU A 10 -6.47 -17.64 -3.18
N ALA A 11 -6.14 -16.40 -3.57
CA ALA A 11 -6.47 -15.84 -4.87
C ALA A 11 -5.36 -16.05 -5.91
N ASN A 12 -4.10 -15.97 -5.48
CA ASN A 12 -2.94 -16.15 -6.36
C ASN A 12 -1.69 -16.56 -5.57
N VAL A 13 -0.83 -17.33 -6.21
CA VAL A 13 0.45 -17.77 -5.63
C VAL A 13 1.56 -17.76 -6.68
N GLU A 14 2.72 -17.31 -6.29
CA GLU A 14 3.94 -17.35 -7.09
C GLU A 14 5.09 -17.86 -6.23
N LEU A 15 5.84 -18.81 -6.75
CA LEU A 15 7.10 -19.25 -6.16
C LEU A 15 8.21 -18.34 -6.66
N ARG A 16 9.03 -17.85 -5.75
CA ARG A 16 10.18 -16.98 -6.03
C ARG A 16 11.43 -17.56 -5.40
N GLU A 17 12.56 -17.30 -6.00
CA GLU A 17 13.85 -17.65 -5.40
C GLU A 17 14.03 -16.92 -4.07
N GLY A 18 14.61 -17.60 -3.06
CA GLY A 18 14.73 -17.06 -1.71
C GLY A 18 15.61 -15.80 -1.60
N LYS A 19 16.46 -15.54 -2.59
CA LYS A 19 17.32 -14.35 -2.68
C LYS A 19 16.68 -13.17 -3.42
N GLN A 20 15.51 -13.37 -4.05
CA GLN A 20 14.86 -12.34 -4.84
C GLN A 20 14.31 -11.23 -3.95
N HIS A 21 14.55 -9.96 -4.32
CA HIS A 21 13.97 -8.83 -3.61
C HIS A 21 12.45 -8.85 -3.70
N CYS A 22 11.76 -8.53 -2.61
CA CYS A 22 10.29 -8.61 -2.50
C CYS A 22 9.54 -7.83 -3.58
N GLN A 23 10.07 -6.70 -4.07
CA GLN A 23 9.47 -5.89 -5.13
C GLN A 23 9.66 -6.52 -6.53
N SER A 24 10.69 -7.33 -6.75
CA SER A 24 10.95 -7.97 -8.05
C SER A 24 9.80 -8.92 -8.40
N GLY A 25 9.19 -8.73 -9.58
CA GLY A 25 8.00 -9.48 -10.03
C GLY A 25 6.68 -9.11 -9.34
N THR A 26 6.69 -8.24 -8.31
CA THR A 26 5.45 -7.82 -7.64
C THR A 26 4.49 -7.07 -8.58
N PRO A 27 4.92 -6.19 -9.49
CA PRO A 27 4.02 -5.54 -10.44
C PRO A 27 3.18 -6.52 -11.26
N ASP A 28 3.81 -7.52 -11.86
CA ASP A 28 3.12 -8.52 -12.68
C ASP A 28 2.21 -9.42 -11.85
N PHE A 29 2.69 -9.87 -10.70
CA PHE A 29 1.90 -10.63 -9.75
C PHE A 29 0.65 -9.83 -9.30
N LEU A 30 0.79 -8.54 -9.06
CA LEU A 30 -0.30 -7.66 -8.64
C LEU A 30 -1.34 -7.48 -9.75
N ARG A 31 -0.91 -7.24 -11.00
CA ARG A 31 -1.82 -7.15 -12.18
C ARG A 31 -2.62 -8.43 -12.35
N GLN A 32 -1.96 -9.58 -12.31
CA GLN A 32 -2.62 -10.88 -12.41
C GLN A 32 -3.60 -11.11 -11.27
N THR A 33 -3.20 -10.82 -10.03
CA THR A 33 -4.05 -10.99 -8.84
C THR A 33 -5.30 -10.14 -8.92
N ILE A 34 -5.18 -8.84 -9.25
CA ILE A 34 -6.35 -7.96 -9.39
C ILE A 34 -7.28 -8.47 -10.48
N LYS A 35 -6.74 -8.91 -11.62
CA LYS A 35 -7.53 -9.49 -12.71
C LYS A 35 -8.31 -10.73 -12.25
N LEU A 36 -7.65 -11.65 -11.55
CA LEU A 36 -8.31 -12.85 -10.99
C LEU A 36 -9.41 -12.47 -10.00
N CYS A 37 -9.15 -11.54 -9.07
CA CYS A 37 -10.15 -11.09 -8.11
C CYS A 37 -11.37 -10.46 -8.79
N LYS A 38 -11.17 -9.71 -9.89
CA LYS A 38 -12.27 -9.13 -10.66
C LYS A 38 -13.14 -10.16 -11.40
N HIS A 39 -12.61 -11.37 -11.64
CA HIS A 39 -13.43 -12.48 -12.15
C HIS A 39 -14.26 -13.15 -11.03
N ILE A 40 -13.80 -13.06 -9.78
CA ILE A 40 -14.47 -13.65 -8.63
C ILE A 40 -15.60 -12.74 -8.13
N THR A 41 -15.41 -11.41 -8.18
CA THR A 41 -16.36 -10.45 -7.60
C THR A 41 -16.46 -9.15 -8.43
N ASN A 42 -17.67 -8.60 -8.48
CA ASN A 42 -17.92 -7.27 -9.03
C ASN A 42 -17.86 -6.16 -7.97
N GLN A 43 -17.56 -6.51 -6.71
CA GLN A 43 -17.43 -5.53 -5.64
C GLN A 43 -16.13 -4.73 -5.76
N PRO A 44 -16.08 -3.50 -5.24
CA PRO A 44 -14.85 -2.73 -5.17
C PRO A 44 -13.75 -3.50 -4.44
N LEU A 45 -12.55 -3.53 -5.01
CA LEU A 45 -11.40 -4.20 -4.44
C LEU A 45 -10.59 -3.22 -3.57
N LEU A 46 -10.24 -3.63 -2.36
CA LEU A 46 -9.27 -2.97 -1.50
C LEU A 46 -8.02 -3.87 -1.38
N VAL A 47 -6.92 -3.42 -1.97
CA VAL A 47 -5.64 -4.13 -1.93
C VAL A 47 -4.83 -3.67 -0.71
N ARG A 48 -4.35 -4.61 0.10
CA ARG A 48 -3.47 -4.33 1.23
C ARG A 48 -2.08 -4.89 0.95
N LEU A 49 -1.07 -4.04 1.04
CA LEU A 49 0.34 -4.42 0.87
C LEU A 49 1.16 -4.05 2.11
N ASP A 50 2.21 -4.82 2.34
CA ASP A 50 3.19 -4.52 3.38
C ASP A 50 4.22 -3.47 2.90
N SER A 51 5.11 -3.07 3.79
CA SER A 51 6.13 -2.05 3.52
C SER A 51 7.21 -2.48 2.51
N GLY A 52 7.36 -3.77 2.26
CA GLY A 52 8.26 -4.28 1.23
C GLY A 52 7.81 -3.94 -0.18
N ASN A 53 6.51 -3.67 -0.34
CA ASN A 53 5.85 -3.36 -1.61
C ASN A 53 5.46 -1.87 -1.74
N ASP A 54 6.02 -0.99 -0.89
CA ASP A 54 5.81 0.45 -0.96
C ASP A 54 6.60 1.06 -2.14
N ALA A 55 5.99 1.00 -3.32
CA ALA A 55 6.54 1.51 -4.57
C ALA A 55 5.46 2.23 -5.39
N ALA A 56 5.84 3.34 -6.03
CA ALA A 56 4.93 4.14 -6.87
C ALA A 56 4.34 3.32 -8.04
N GLU A 57 5.10 2.37 -8.59
CA GLU A 57 4.63 1.47 -9.62
C GLU A 57 3.44 0.61 -9.15
N ASN A 58 3.50 0.05 -7.94
CA ASN A 58 2.40 -0.72 -7.38
C ASN A 58 1.16 0.14 -7.17
N VAL A 59 1.33 1.40 -6.73
CA VAL A 59 0.23 2.38 -6.63
C VAL A 59 -0.39 2.62 -7.99
N GLY A 60 0.42 2.86 -9.03
CA GLY A 60 -0.03 3.06 -10.41
C GLY A 60 -0.88 1.90 -10.91
N ILE A 61 -0.45 0.65 -10.70
CA ILE A 61 -1.17 -0.56 -11.11
C ILE A 61 -2.55 -0.62 -10.45
N MET A 62 -2.65 -0.32 -9.16
CA MET A 62 -3.94 -0.35 -8.47
C MET A 62 -4.88 0.72 -8.99
N LEU A 63 -4.39 1.93 -9.25
CA LEU A 63 -5.16 3.03 -9.81
C LEU A 63 -5.65 2.72 -11.24
N GLU A 64 -4.78 2.23 -12.10
CA GLU A 64 -5.12 1.87 -13.49
C GLU A 64 -6.15 0.74 -13.55
N ASN A 65 -6.15 -0.11 -12.54
CA ASN A 65 -7.12 -1.18 -12.42
C ASN A 65 -8.35 -0.80 -11.56
N GLY A 66 -8.52 0.45 -11.15
CA GLY A 66 -9.66 0.91 -10.37
C GLY A 66 -9.80 0.21 -9.00
N ALA A 67 -8.69 -0.17 -8.41
CA ALA A 67 -8.64 -0.76 -7.07
C ALA A 67 -8.26 0.28 -6.02
N TYR A 68 -8.92 0.26 -4.87
CA TYR A 68 -8.47 0.98 -3.68
C TYR A 68 -7.26 0.29 -3.08
N TYR A 69 -6.45 1.02 -2.32
CA TYR A 69 -5.27 0.42 -1.71
C TYR A 69 -4.95 0.97 -0.33
N VAL A 70 -4.28 0.15 0.46
CA VAL A 70 -3.62 0.51 1.71
C VAL A 70 -2.23 -0.14 1.70
N ILE A 71 -1.19 0.67 1.74
CA ILE A 71 0.21 0.21 1.76
C ILE A 71 0.85 0.68 3.07
N LYS A 72 1.46 -0.23 3.81
CA LYS A 72 2.31 0.15 4.94
C LYS A 72 3.53 0.89 4.39
N ARG A 73 3.69 2.18 4.78
CA ARG A 73 4.80 2.98 4.29
C ARG A 73 6.14 2.46 4.79
N ASN A 74 7.10 2.42 3.89
CA ASN A 74 8.51 2.18 4.20
C ASN A 74 9.23 3.53 4.21
N LEU A 75 9.59 4.02 5.38
CA LEU A 75 10.22 5.34 5.53
C LEU A 75 11.61 5.42 4.90
N ARG A 76 12.29 4.27 4.69
CA ARG A 76 13.61 4.19 4.04
C ARG A 76 14.61 5.22 4.57
N ARG A 77 14.73 6.35 3.87
CA ARG A 77 15.64 7.47 4.17
C ARG A 77 14.99 8.60 4.97
N GLU A 78 13.68 8.50 5.24
CA GLU A 78 12.96 9.51 6.00
C GLU A 78 13.15 9.26 7.50
N SER A 79 13.38 10.33 8.26
CA SER A 79 13.56 10.26 9.72
C SER A 79 12.23 9.91 10.40
N LYS A 80 12.25 8.87 11.26
CA LYS A 80 11.08 8.51 12.07
C LYS A 80 10.75 9.60 13.09
N ASP A 81 11.77 10.27 13.62
CA ASP A 81 11.59 11.31 14.63
C ASP A 81 10.96 12.56 14.03
N GLU A 82 11.39 12.99 12.84
CA GLU A 82 10.75 14.08 12.11
C GLU A 82 9.27 13.77 11.79
N TRP A 83 8.96 12.54 11.41
CA TRP A 83 7.58 12.12 11.20
C TRP A 83 6.78 12.12 12.50
N ALA A 84 7.35 11.65 13.60
CA ALA A 84 6.72 11.65 14.91
C ALA A 84 6.39 13.09 15.36
N GLU A 85 7.30 14.03 15.20
CA GLU A 85 7.07 15.44 15.53
C GLU A 85 5.99 16.07 14.64
N LYS A 86 6.04 15.83 13.33
CA LYS A 86 4.99 16.27 12.42
C LYS A 86 3.63 15.74 12.81
N ILE A 87 3.52 14.45 13.13
CA ILE A 87 2.25 13.84 13.53
C ILE A 87 1.74 14.44 14.82
N LYS A 88 2.58 14.64 15.82
CA LYS A 88 2.21 15.27 17.10
C LYS A 88 1.65 16.67 16.90
N SER A 89 2.19 17.44 15.95
CA SER A 89 1.77 18.82 15.69
C SER A 89 0.39 18.92 15.00
N TRP A 90 -0.04 17.91 14.27
CA TRP A 90 -1.30 17.91 13.51
C TRP A 90 -2.17 16.65 13.67
N CYS A 91 -1.86 15.82 14.68
CA CYS A 91 -2.70 14.68 14.98
C CYS A 91 -4.09 15.12 15.46
N LYS A 92 -5.11 14.42 14.98
CA LYS A 92 -6.51 14.67 15.32
C LYS A 92 -7.02 13.70 16.38
N ASP A 93 -6.31 12.63 16.62
CA ASP A 93 -6.74 11.57 17.53
C ASP A 93 -5.51 10.94 18.22
N ILE A 94 -5.62 10.78 19.53
CA ILE A 94 -4.61 10.14 20.37
C ILE A 94 -5.25 8.93 21.01
N ARG A 95 -4.67 7.75 20.79
CA ARG A 95 -5.19 6.48 21.31
C ARG A 95 -4.16 5.80 22.19
N CYS A 96 -4.61 5.24 23.30
CA CYS A 96 -3.79 4.41 24.18
C CYS A 96 -4.36 2.98 24.17
N PRO A 97 -4.07 2.17 23.13
CA PRO A 97 -4.67 0.84 22.96
C PRO A 97 -4.23 -0.16 24.04
N ARG A 98 -3.14 0.10 24.73
CA ARG A 98 -2.64 -0.68 25.87
C ARG A 98 -1.71 0.19 26.72
N GLU A 99 -1.45 -0.23 27.94
CA GLU A 99 -0.51 0.42 28.84
C GLU A 99 0.89 0.57 28.19
N GLY A 100 1.49 1.74 28.35
CA GLY A 100 2.80 2.07 27.78
C GLY A 100 2.83 2.28 26.25
N LYS A 101 1.68 2.27 25.57
CA LYS A 101 1.62 2.55 24.12
C LYS A 101 0.69 3.71 23.82
N THR A 102 1.26 4.80 23.30
CA THR A 102 0.50 5.93 22.75
C THR A 102 0.57 5.90 21.22
N VAL A 103 -0.59 6.05 20.57
CA VAL A 103 -0.72 6.09 19.12
C VAL A 103 -1.29 7.45 18.72
N TYR A 104 -0.57 8.16 17.88
CA TYR A 104 -1.00 9.42 17.28
C TYR A 104 -1.52 9.14 15.88
N VAL A 105 -2.73 9.61 15.57
CA VAL A 105 -3.35 9.39 14.27
C VAL A 105 -3.55 10.73 13.57
N GLY A 106 -3.00 10.85 12.39
CA GLY A 106 -3.14 12.03 11.54
C GLY A 106 -3.16 11.63 10.07
N SER A 107 -3.58 12.54 9.20
CA SER A 107 -3.57 12.34 7.76
C SER A 107 -2.98 13.54 7.05
N THR A 108 -2.25 13.30 5.98
CA THR A 108 -1.70 14.33 5.10
C THR A 108 -1.80 13.89 3.65
N PHE A 109 -1.69 14.86 2.74
CA PHE A 109 -1.61 14.59 1.31
C PHE A 109 -0.16 14.58 0.86
N LYS A 110 0.15 13.71 -0.08
CA LYS A 110 1.43 13.66 -0.75
C LYS A 110 1.20 13.40 -2.22
N ASP A 111 1.78 14.23 -3.06
CA ASP A 111 1.80 13.98 -4.50
C ASP A 111 2.83 12.91 -4.83
N ILE A 112 2.45 11.96 -5.64
CA ILE A 112 3.29 10.87 -6.12
C ILE A 112 3.19 10.85 -7.64
N ASP A 113 4.34 10.85 -8.31
CA ASP A 113 4.39 10.57 -9.74
C ASP A 113 4.55 9.06 -9.93
N TYR A 114 3.76 8.49 -10.80
CA TYR A 114 3.93 7.11 -11.24
C TYR A 114 4.00 7.02 -12.76
N THR A 115 4.69 6.01 -13.24
CA THR A 115 4.75 5.71 -14.67
C THR A 115 3.65 4.72 -15.00
N ALA A 116 2.72 5.12 -15.85
CA ALA A 116 1.64 4.26 -16.34
C ALA A 116 2.19 3.16 -17.26
N GLU A 117 1.41 2.12 -17.52
CA GLU A 117 1.80 0.99 -18.36
C GLU A 117 2.21 1.42 -19.78
N ASN A 118 1.61 2.50 -20.29
CA ASN A 118 1.96 3.12 -21.58
C ASN A 118 3.21 4.01 -21.53
N GLY A 119 3.95 4.03 -20.43
CA GLY A 119 5.16 4.83 -20.23
C GLY A 119 4.91 6.31 -19.88
N SER A 120 3.68 6.79 -19.83
CA SER A 120 3.36 8.17 -19.45
C SER A 120 3.52 8.39 -17.94
N LYS A 121 4.11 9.54 -17.55
CA LYS A 121 4.12 9.96 -16.15
C LYS A 121 2.78 10.61 -15.79
N LYS A 122 2.16 10.15 -14.72
CA LYS A 122 0.92 10.71 -14.20
C LYS A 122 1.12 11.16 -12.75
N PRO A 123 0.76 12.41 -12.43
CA PRO A 123 0.72 12.85 -11.04
C PRO A 123 -0.48 12.23 -10.34
N PHE A 124 -0.31 11.90 -9.08
CA PHE A 124 -1.38 11.40 -8.24
C PHE A 124 -1.23 11.90 -6.81
N ALA A 125 -2.31 12.48 -6.26
CA ALA A 125 -2.38 12.86 -4.88
C ALA A 125 -2.84 11.68 -4.02
N THR A 126 -2.05 11.26 -3.05
CA THR A 126 -2.42 10.21 -2.09
C THR A 126 -2.65 10.79 -0.71
N VAL A 127 -3.58 10.19 0.01
CA VAL A 127 -3.78 10.45 1.45
C VAL A 127 -2.92 9.48 2.23
N SER A 128 -1.96 10.00 2.98
CA SER A 128 -1.18 9.20 3.93
C SER A 128 -1.75 9.37 5.31
N SER A 129 -2.21 8.29 5.93
CA SER A 129 -2.52 8.24 7.35
C SER A 129 -1.41 7.52 8.09
N MET A 130 -1.01 8.03 9.24
CA MET A 130 0.00 7.41 10.09
C MET A 130 -0.58 7.12 11.48
N GLN A 131 -0.21 5.99 12.01
CA GLN A 131 -0.49 5.52 13.37
C GLN A 131 0.81 5.31 14.11
#